data_b8a73fa8a4c317094dc5b9cebaf9fbeb
#
_entry.id   b8a73fa8a4c317094dc5b9cebaf9fbeb
#
_cell.length_a   1.000
_cell.length_b   1.000
_cell.length_c   1.000
_cell.angle_alpha   90.00
_cell.angle_beta   90.00
_cell.angle_gamma   90.00
#
_symmetry.space_group_name_H-M   'P 1'
#
loop_
_entity.id
_entity.type
_entity.pdbx_description
1 polymer ?
#
loop_
_entity_poly.entity_id
_entity_poly.type
_entity_poly.pdbx_seq_one_letter_code
_entity_poly.pdbx_strand_id
1 'polypeptide(L)'
;MQIGFIGLGKMGGNMVHRIRRDSDHEVVAFDFSSEAVSAAEEVGAVGASSLEELVGKLSKPRMVWVMVPAGDPTEETVNKLADLMDEGDSIVDGGNTNWHDDIRRAAVLTERGLRYVDVGVSGGVWGLEVGYCMMVGGHPDSVTQLSPILDVLAPPDGWRHFGDAGAGHFVKMVHNGVEYGLMQAYAEGFDLMHKSRYDIDLSEVAALWNRGSVVRSWLCELAERAFNAEGNDLAKLKGYVNDSGEGRWT
;
A
#
# COMPACT_ATOMS: atom_id res chain seq x y z
N MET A 1 -18.72 -2.03 -8.81
CA MET A 1 -18.23 -0.86 -9.57
C MET A 1 -17.08 -1.29 -10.48
N GLN A 2 -16.62 -0.40 -11.37
CA GLN A 2 -15.47 -0.61 -12.23
C GLN A 2 -14.34 0.33 -11.82
N ILE A 3 -13.07 -0.17 -11.83
CA ILE A 3 -11.88 0.63 -11.50
C ILE A 3 -10.72 0.28 -12.44
N GLY A 4 -9.95 1.28 -12.87
CA GLY A 4 -8.67 1.08 -13.53
C GLY A 4 -7.57 0.86 -12.50
N PHE A 5 -6.61 -0.03 -12.76
CA PHE A 5 -5.50 -0.32 -11.86
C PHE A 5 -4.19 -0.34 -12.63
N ILE A 6 -3.24 0.51 -12.25
CA ILE A 6 -1.95 0.68 -12.91
C ILE A 6 -0.82 0.32 -11.94
N GLY A 7 0.08 -0.55 -12.40
CA GLY A 7 1.18 -1.05 -11.58
C GLY A 7 0.77 -2.34 -10.86
N LEU A 8 1.17 -3.47 -11.43
CA LEU A 8 0.81 -4.83 -10.99
C LEU A 8 1.99 -5.56 -10.34
N GLY A 9 2.90 -4.80 -9.73
CA GLY A 9 3.95 -5.37 -8.90
C GLY A 9 3.37 -6.14 -7.70
N LYS A 10 4.23 -6.55 -6.74
CA LYS A 10 3.80 -7.40 -5.60
C LYS A 10 2.56 -6.86 -4.86
N MET A 11 2.51 -5.55 -4.61
CA MET A 11 1.37 -4.95 -3.90
C MET A 11 0.16 -4.82 -4.83
N GLY A 12 0.31 -4.18 -5.99
CA GLY A 12 -0.80 -3.92 -6.91
C GLY A 12 -1.43 -5.20 -7.45
N GLY A 13 -0.62 -6.20 -7.83
CA GLY A 13 -1.13 -7.51 -8.25
C GLY A 13 -1.94 -8.20 -7.15
N ASN A 14 -1.46 -8.17 -5.90
CA ASN A 14 -2.19 -8.71 -4.75
C ASN A 14 -3.51 -7.95 -4.48
N MET A 15 -3.51 -6.62 -4.65
CA MET A 15 -4.74 -5.83 -4.48
C MET A 15 -5.77 -6.16 -5.57
N VAL A 16 -5.35 -6.26 -6.83
CA VAL A 16 -6.21 -6.70 -7.93
C VAL A 16 -6.76 -8.10 -7.67
N HIS A 17 -5.92 -9.03 -7.26
CA HIS A 17 -6.34 -10.39 -6.90
C HIS A 17 -7.40 -10.36 -5.78
N ARG A 18 -7.16 -9.59 -4.71
CA ARG A 18 -8.10 -9.49 -3.58
C ARG A 18 -9.44 -8.89 -4.01
N ILE A 19 -9.44 -7.82 -4.81
CA ILE A 19 -10.67 -7.22 -5.35
C ILE A 19 -11.47 -8.25 -6.15
N ARG A 20 -10.81 -9.00 -7.02
CA ARG A 20 -11.47 -10.00 -7.89
C ARG A 20 -11.93 -11.23 -7.14
N ARG A 21 -11.21 -11.65 -6.09
CA ARG A 21 -11.56 -12.80 -5.25
C ARG A 21 -12.75 -12.51 -4.34
N ASP A 22 -12.76 -11.32 -3.73
CA ASP A 22 -13.63 -11.01 -2.59
C ASP A 22 -14.83 -10.11 -2.99
N SER A 23 -14.99 -9.77 -4.29
CA SER A 23 -16.08 -8.94 -4.78
C SER A 23 -16.43 -9.17 -6.26
N ASP A 24 -17.56 -8.60 -6.69
CA ASP A 24 -17.97 -8.53 -8.10
C ASP A 24 -17.49 -7.23 -8.81
N HIS A 25 -16.54 -6.51 -8.22
CA HIS A 25 -16.01 -5.30 -8.84
C HIS A 25 -15.15 -5.63 -10.05
N GLU A 26 -15.34 -4.88 -11.13
CA GLU A 26 -14.56 -5.03 -12.36
C GLU A 26 -13.26 -4.25 -12.24
N VAL A 27 -12.15 -4.88 -12.64
CA VAL A 27 -10.83 -4.26 -12.68
C VAL A 27 -10.32 -4.27 -14.11
N VAL A 28 -9.95 -3.08 -14.64
CA VAL A 28 -9.17 -2.95 -15.86
C VAL A 28 -7.73 -2.70 -15.46
N ALA A 29 -6.82 -3.61 -15.81
CA ALA A 29 -5.45 -3.64 -15.28
C ALA A 29 -4.41 -3.33 -16.35
N PHE A 30 -3.42 -2.52 -16.01
CA PHE A 30 -2.28 -2.20 -16.87
C PHE A 30 -0.96 -2.24 -16.09
N ASP A 31 0.05 -2.79 -16.72
CA ASP A 31 1.46 -2.72 -16.31
C ASP A 31 2.34 -2.72 -17.57
N PHE A 32 3.59 -2.26 -17.45
CA PHE A 32 4.57 -2.38 -18.52
C PHE A 32 5.02 -3.84 -18.76
N SER A 33 4.89 -4.72 -17.75
CA SER A 33 5.10 -6.16 -17.88
C SER A 33 3.83 -6.84 -18.37
N SER A 34 3.88 -7.41 -19.57
CA SER A 34 2.79 -8.23 -20.13
C SER A 34 2.49 -9.45 -19.28
N GLU A 35 3.50 -10.01 -18.60
CA GLU A 35 3.35 -11.14 -17.69
C GLU A 35 2.51 -10.76 -16.48
N ALA A 36 2.71 -9.54 -15.93
CA ALA A 36 1.93 -9.04 -14.81
C ALA A 36 0.46 -8.78 -15.23
N VAL A 37 0.24 -8.28 -16.43
CA VAL A 37 -1.13 -8.13 -17.00
C VAL A 37 -1.79 -9.48 -17.16
N SER A 38 -1.10 -10.47 -17.76
CA SER A 38 -1.64 -11.83 -17.92
C SER A 38 -1.98 -12.47 -16.57
N ALA A 39 -1.13 -12.30 -15.54
CA ALA A 39 -1.42 -12.79 -14.19
C ALA A 39 -2.67 -12.12 -13.57
N ALA A 40 -2.91 -10.84 -13.87
CA ALA A 40 -4.15 -10.18 -13.44
C ALA A 40 -5.38 -10.71 -14.21
N GLU A 41 -5.24 -11.05 -15.51
CA GLU A 41 -6.31 -11.68 -16.30
C GLU A 41 -6.68 -13.06 -15.77
N GLU A 42 -5.70 -13.85 -15.30
CA GLU A 42 -5.96 -15.17 -14.70
C GLU A 42 -6.86 -15.10 -13.47
N VAL A 43 -6.84 -13.99 -12.74
CA VAL A 43 -7.72 -13.76 -11.58
C VAL A 43 -9.00 -12.99 -11.95
N GLY A 44 -9.25 -12.78 -13.25
CA GLY A 44 -10.50 -12.21 -13.77
C GLY A 44 -10.51 -10.70 -13.95
N ALA A 45 -9.35 -10.02 -13.96
CA ALA A 45 -9.25 -8.65 -14.42
C ALA A 45 -9.30 -8.58 -15.95
N VAL A 46 -9.59 -7.40 -16.49
CA VAL A 46 -9.52 -7.12 -17.93
C VAL A 46 -8.18 -6.44 -18.22
N GLY A 47 -7.30 -7.08 -18.97
CA GLY A 47 -6.01 -6.50 -19.35
C GLY A 47 -6.16 -5.32 -20.30
N ALA A 48 -5.22 -4.37 -20.21
CA ALA A 48 -5.02 -3.29 -21.17
C ALA A 48 -3.55 -3.23 -21.57
N SER A 49 -3.29 -2.88 -22.83
CA SER A 49 -1.94 -2.78 -23.40
C SER A 49 -1.35 -1.37 -23.33
N SER A 50 -2.16 -0.38 -22.97
CA SER A 50 -1.74 1.01 -22.78
C SER A 50 -2.66 1.76 -21.81
N LEU A 51 -2.26 2.95 -21.38
CA LEU A 51 -3.10 3.83 -20.56
C LEU A 51 -4.34 4.30 -21.31
N GLU A 52 -4.21 4.57 -22.61
CA GLU A 52 -5.33 4.97 -23.48
C GLU A 52 -6.37 3.84 -23.57
N GLU A 53 -5.93 2.62 -23.71
CA GLU A 53 -6.82 1.46 -23.73
C GLU A 53 -7.48 1.23 -22.37
N LEU A 54 -6.72 1.36 -21.26
CA LEU A 54 -7.27 1.25 -19.91
C LEU A 54 -8.38 2.28 -19.71
N VAL A 55 -8.10 3.57 -19.97
CA VAL A 55 -9.07 4.65 -19.79
C VAL A 55 -10.28 4.47 -20.72
N GLY A 56 -10.04 4.01 -21.98
CA GLY A 56 -11.10 3.75 -22.96
C GLY A 56 -12.05 2.61 -22.57
N LYS A 57 -11.60 1.66 -21.75
CA LYS A 57 -12.41 0.55 -21.23
C LYS A 57 -13.23 0.91 -20.00
N LEU A 58 -12.98 2.07 -19.37
CA LEU A 58 -13.66 2.50 -18.15
C LEU A 58 -14.91 3.33 -18.44
N SER A 59 -15.95 3.09 -17.65
CA SER A 59 -17.19 3.89 -17.67
C SER A 59 -17.05 5.15 -16.83
N LYS A 60 -17.59 6.28 -17.32
CA LYS A 60 -17.61 7.56 -16.59
C LYS A 60 -18.64 7.56 -15.44
N PRO A 61 -18.35 8.25 -14.32
CA PRO A 61 -17.08 8.88 -13.98
C PRO A 61 -16.03 7.80 -13.68
N ARG A 62 -14.86 7.96 -14.31
CA ARG A 62 -13.78 6.98 -14.21
C ARG A 62 -13.02 7.12 -12.90
N MET A 63 -12.50 6.01 -12.42
CA MET A 63 -11.59 5.99 -11.27
C MET A 63 -10.38 5.10 -11.61
N VAL A 64 -9.18 5.64 -11.46
CA VAL A 64 -7.94 4.93 -11.78
C VAL A 64 -7.01 4.95 -10.57
N TRP A 65 -6.67 3.76 -10.08
CA TRP A 65 -5.70 3.53 -9.01
C TRP A 65 -4.30 3.36 -9.61
N VAL A 66 -3.36 4.18 -9.14
CA VAL A 66 -1.95 4.16 -9.54
C VAL A 66 -1.12 3.56 -8.40
N MET A 67 -0.37 2.50 -8.68
CA MET A 67 0.45 1.75 -7.73
C MET A 67 1.86 1.55 -8.29
N VAL A 68 2.49 2.64 -8.72
CA VAL A 68 3.83 2.67 -9.31
C VAL A 68 4.86 3.26 -8.35
N PRO A 69 6.17 3.11 -8.62
CA PRO A 69 7.20 3.73 -7.78
C PRO A 69 7.03 5.25 -7.66
N ALA A 70 7.29 5.78 -6.46
CA ALA A 70 7.21 7.21 -6.18
C ALA A 70 8.19 8.05 -7.05
N GLY A 71 7.91 9.34 -7.16
CA GLY A 71 8.70 10.28 -7.96
C GLY A 71 8.26 10.34 -9.41
N ASP A 72 9.23 10.35 -10.34
CA ASP A 72 8.95 10.52 -11.77
C ASP A 72 7.96 9.51 -12.35
N PRO A 73 8.02 8.21 -12.03
CA PRO A 73 7.03 7.25 -12.54
C PRO A 73 5.59 7.60 -12.17
N THR A 74 5.34 8.03 -10.93
CA THR A 74 4.01 8.48 -10.49
C THR A 74 3.63 9.78 -11.19
N GLU A 75 4.54 10.74 -11.25
CA GLU A 75 4.30 12.05 -11.90
C GLU A 75 3.91 11.89 -13.38
N GLU A 76 4.71 11.10 -14.13
CA GLU A 76 4.45 10.84 -15.54
C GLU A 76 3.12 10.12 -15.76
N THR A 77 2.80 9.14 -14.91
CA THR A 77 1.55 8.38 -15.00
C THR A 77 0.34 9.28 -14.73
N VAL A 78 0.39 10.07 -13.66
CA VAL A 78 -0.68 11.02 -13.28
C VAL A 78 -0.89 12.06 -14.40
N ASN A 79 0.18 12.62 -14.95
CA ASN A 79 0.08 13.61 -16.05
C ASN A 79 -0.54 12.99 -17.32
N LYS A 80 -0.13 11.79 -17.71
CA LYS A 80 -0.72 11.08 -18.86
C LYS A 80 -2.19 10.75 -18.63
N LEU A 81 -2.56 10.29 -17.44
CA LEU A 81 -3.96 10.06 -17.08
C LEU A 81 -4.77 11.35 -17.16
N ALA A 82 -4.22 12.46 -16.66
CA ALA A 82 -4.87 13.75 -16.73
C ALA A 82 -5.15 14.22 -18.17
N ASP A 83 -4.32 13.83 -19.14
CA ASP A 83 -4.54 14.12 -20.57
C ASP A 83 -5.61 13.21 -21.22
N LEU A 84 -5.90 12.06 -20.63
CA LEU A 84 -6.82 11.05 -21.15
C LEU A 84 -8.21 11.06 -20.47
N MET A 85 -8.28 11.61 -19.26
CA MET A 85 -9.48 11.60 -18.42
C MET A 85 -10.25 12.92 -18.54
N ASP A 86 -11.52 12.88 -18.17
CA ASP A 86 -12.44 14.00 -18.31
C ASP A 86 -12.83 14.60 -16.94
N GLU A 87 -13.45 15.76 -16.96
CA GLU A 87 -14.02 16.40 -15.76
C GLU A 87 -14.91 15.43 -14.96
N GLY A 88 -14.69 15.37 -13.66
CA GLY A 88 -15.40 14.50 -12.72
C GLY A 88 -14.76 13.13 -12.53
N ASP A 89 -13.78 12.75 -13.36
CA ASP A 89 -13.00 11.52 -13.14
C ASP A 89 -12.02 11.68 -11.95
N SER A 90 -11.58 10.56 -11.37
CA SER A 90 -10.71 10.55 -10.18
C SER A 90 -9.45 9.72 -10.42
N ILE A 91 -8.31 10.27 -10.01
CA ILE A 91 -7.01 9.56 -9.93
C ILE A 91 -6.72 9.26 -8.47
N VAL A 92 -6.40 8.00 -8.17
CA VAL A 92 -6.03 7.51 -6.83
C VAL A 92 -4.55 7.15 -6.85
N ASP A 93 -3.75 7.83 -6.06
CA ASP A 93 -2.34 7.47 -5.83
C ASP A 93 -2.26 6.57 -4.59
N GLY A 94 -1.98 5.28 -4.80
CA GLY A 94 -1.79 4.30 -3.74
C GLY A 94 -0.31 3.88 -3.57
N GLY A 95 0.61 4.59 -4.22
CA GLY A 95 2.05 4.38 -4.08
C GLY A 95 2.59 4.92 -2.75
N ASN A 96 3.91 4.95 -2.64
CA ASN A 96 4.60 5.57 -1.51
C ASN A 96 5.00 7.00 -1.88
N THR A 97 4.04 7.89 -1.98
CA THR A 97 4.27 9.27 -2.44
C THR A 97 4.58 10.21 -1.26
N ASN A 98 5.43 11.20 -1.50
CA ASN A 98 5.61 12.30 -0.58
C ASN A 98 4.34 13.16 -0.58
N TRP A 99 3.73 13.36 0.59
CA TRP A 99 2.46 14.09 0.74
C TRP A 99 2.47 15.53 0.22
N HIS A 100 3.64 16.17 0.10
CA HIS A 100 3.77 17.48 -0.55
C HIS A 100 3.48 17.40 -2.06
N ASP A 101 3.87 16.30 -2.70
CA ASP A 101 3.57 16.07 -4.12
C ASP A 101 2.09 15.84 -4.35
N ASP A 102 1.40 15.17 -3.42
CA ASP A 102 -0.06 14.98 -3.49
C ASP A 102 -0.80 16.32 -3.48
N ILE A 103 -0.43 17.22 -2.57
CA ILE A 103 -1.02 18.57 -2.50
C ILE A 103 -0.82 19.30 -3.83
N ARG A 104 0.39 19.26 -4.38
CA ARG A 104 0.71 19.90 -5.66
C ARG A 104 -0.08 19.30 -6.82
N ARG A 105 -0.11 17.96 -6.93
CA ARG A 105 -0.85 17.24 -7.97
C ARG A 105 -2.35 17.51 -7.89
N ALA A 106 -2.92 17.45 -6.69
CA ALA A 106 -4.33 17.72 -6.46
C ALA A 106 -4.73 19.13 -6.92
N ALA A 107 -3.90 20.15 -6.65
CA ALA A 107 -4.15 21.52 -7.09
C ALA A 107 -4.21 21.60 -8.63
N VAL A 108 -3.21 21.05 -9.33
CA VAL A 108 -3.15 21.05 -10.80
C VAL A 108 -4.31 20.26 -11.42
N LEU A 109 -4.66 19.12 -10.86
CA LEU A 109 -5.77 18.29 -11.37
C LEU A 109 -7.13 18.94 -11.16
N THR A 110 -7.31 19.65 -10.04
CA THR A 110 -8.55 20.39 -9.75
C THR A 110 -8.80 21.50 -10.78
N GLU A 111 -7.76 22.19 -11.24
CA GLU A 111 -7.88 23.20 -12.32
C GLU A 111 -8.37 22.59 -13.65
N ARG A 112 -8.15 21.28 -13.83
CA ARG A 112 -8.59 20.50 -14.99
C ARG A 112 -9.94 19.81 -14.79
N GLY A 113 -10.62 20.06 -13.65
CA GLY A 113 -11.88 19.40 -13.28
C GLY A 113 -11.74 17.95 -12.84
N LEU A 114 -10.50 17.46 -12.66
CA LEU A 114 -10.19 16.11 -12.18
C LEU A 114 -10.08 16.11 -10.65
N ARG A 115 -10.30 14.95 -10.04
CA ARG A 115 -10.20 14.75 -8.60
C ARG A 115 -8.98 13.88 -8.27
N TYR A 116 -8.39 14.13 -7.12
CA TYR A 116 -7.25 13.37 -6.63
C TYR A 116 -7.52 12.79 -5.24
N VAL A 117 -7.10 11.55 -5.04
CA VAL A 117 -7.16 10.83 -3.76
C VAL A 117 -5.79 10.21 -3.52
N ASP A 118 -5.24 10.39 -2.34
CA ASP A 118 -4.02 9.73 -1.89
C ASP A 118 -4.36 8.64 -0.88
N VAL A 119 -3.73 7.48 -1.03
CA VAL A 119 -3.97 6.31 -0.18
C VAL A 119 -2.65 5.72 0.28
N GLY A 120 -2.27 6.02 1.51
CA GLY A 120 -1.17 5.35 2.17
C GLY A 120 -1.55 3.93 2.56
N VAL A 121 -0.85 2.94 2.00
CA VAL A 121 -1.17 1.51 2.18
C VAL A 121 -0.13 0.85 3.09
N SER A 122 -0.59 0.15 4.13
CA SER A 122 0.22 -0.71 5.00
C SER A 122 -0.34 -2.14 4.99
N GLY A 123 0.54 -3.14 5.14
CA GLY A 123 0.15 -4.56 5.14
C GLY A 123 1.08 -5.44 4.29
N GLY A 124 1.90 -4.85 3.43
CA GLY A 124 2.88 -5.55 2.61
C GLY A 124 2.28 -6.71 1.82
N VAL A 125 3.05 -7.76 1.64
CA VAL A 125 2.63 -8.95 0.87
C VAL A 125 1.52 -9.75 1.57
N TRP A 126 1.35 -9.60 2.88
CA TRP A 126 0.32 -10.27 3.66
C TRP A 126 -1.08 -9.67 3.46
N GLY A 127 -1.16 -8.47 2.88
CA GLY A 127 -2.44 -7.79 2.61
C GLY A 127 -3.37 -8.59 1.70
N LEU A 128 -2.87 -9.50 0.87
CA LEU A 128 -3.71 -10.40 0.09
C LEU A 128 -4.63 -11.24 1.00
N GLU A 129 -4.10 -11.74 2.12
CA GLU A 129 -4.84 -12.62 3.04
C GLU A 129 -5.59 -11.83 4.12
N VAL A 130 -4.89 -10.93 4.81
CA VAL A 130 -5.43 -10.25 6.00
C VAL A 130 -6.07 -8.89 5.71
N GLY A 131 -5.87 -8.37 4.49
CA GLY A 131 -6.30 -7.02 4.11
C GLY A 131 -5.24 -5.95 4.41
N TYR A 132 -5.51 -4.74 3.92
CA TYR A 132 -4.62 -3.59 4.00
C TYR A 132 -5.15 -2.56 4.99
N CYS A 133 -4.27 -1.99 5.80
CA CYS A 133 -4.57 -0.77 6.55
C CYS A 133 -4.33 0.43 5.62
N MET A 134 -5.37 1.25 5.41
CA MET A 134 -5.30 2.34 4.44
C MET A 134 -5.68 3.69 5.05
N MET A 135 -4.78 4.65 4.87
CA MET A 135 -4.92 6.04 5.29
C MET A 135 -5.26 6.88 4.05
N VAL A 136 -6.45 7.49 4.02
CA VAL A 136 -6.99 8.12 2.81
C VAL A 136 -7.05 9.62 2.97
N GLY A 137 -6.55 10.35 1.98
CA GLY A 137 -6.71 11.79 1.80
C GLY A 137 -7.39 12.10 0.47
N GLY A 138 -8.00 13.28 0.33
CA GLY A 138 -8.58 13.74 -0.92
C GLY A 138 -10.04 14.20 -0.81
N HIS A 139 -10.63 14.52 -1.97
CA HIS A 139 -11.98 15.07 -2.02
C HIS A 139 -13.03 14.09 -1.47
N PRO A 140 -13.90 14.48 -0.54
CA PRO A 140 -14.86 13.59 0.12
C PRO A 140 -15.74 12.76 -0.82
N ASP A 141 -16.21 13.38 -1.91
CA ASP A 141 -17.06 12.66 -2.89
C ASP A 141 -16.29 11.54 -3.59
N SER A 142 -14.99 11.76 -3.92
CA SER A 142 -14.16 10.75 -4.55
C SER A 142 -13.82 9.62 -3.57
N VAL A 143 -13.57 9.95 -2.30
CA VAL A 143 -13.37 8.96 -1.25
C VAL A 143 -14.64 8.13 -1.03
N THR A 144 -15.83 8.77 -1.04
CA THR A 144 -17.11 8.07 -0.95
C THR A 144 -17.32 7.15 -2.16
N GLN A 145 -16.98 7.59 -3.37
CA GLN A 145 -17.05 6.75 -4.58
C GLN A 145 -16.07 5.58 -4.53
N LEU A 146 -14.87 5.77 -3.95
CA LEU A 146 -13.84 4.75 -3.79
C LEU A 146 -14.16 3.74 -2.67
N SER A 147 -14.99 4.11 -1.70
CA SER A 147 -15.22 3.32 -0.48
C SER A 147 -15.55 1.85 -0.72
N PRO A 148 -16.33 1.44 -1.75
CA PRO A 148 -16.57 0.01 -1.99
C PRO A 148 -15.31 -0.80 -2.32
N ILE A 149 -14.30 -0.18 -2.94
CA ILE A 149 -13.00 -0.82 -3.19
C ILE A 149 -12.17 -0.87 -1.91
N LEU A 150 -12.19 0.22 -1.12
CA LEU A 150 -11.49 0.26 0.17
C LEU A 150 -12.04 -0.79 1.14
N ASP A 151 -13.36 -0.97 1.17
CA ASP A 151 -14.02 -1.98 2.02
C ASP A 151 -13.63 -3.42 1.67
N VAL A 152 -13.38 -3.71 0.39
CA VAL A 152 -12.89 -5.03 -0.05
C VAL A 152 -11.41 -5.21 0.28
N LEU A 153 -10.61 -4.16 0.11
CA LEU A 153 -9.17 -4.22 0.33
C LEU A 153 -8.79 -4.27 1.81
N ALA A 154 -9.55 -3.61 2.67
CA ALA A 154 -9.28 -3.53 4.11
C ALA A 154 -9.95 -4.66 4.91
N PRO A 155 -9.42 -5.02 6.08
CA PRO A 155 -10.21 -5.68 7.11
C PRO A 155 -11.27 -4.73 7.69
N PRO A 156 -12.26 -5.22 8.46
CA PRO A 156 -13.22 -4.35 9.13
C PRO A 156 -12.53 -3.19 9.87
N ASP A 157 -13.01 -1.96 9.64
CA ASP A 157 -12.43 -0.71 10.17
C ASP A 157 -10.97 -0.44 9.76
N GLY A 158 -10.44 -1.13 8.74
CA GLY A 158 -9.05 -1.05 8.31
C GLY A 158 -8.72 0.15 7.41
N TRP A 159 -9.66 1.05 7.10
CA TRP A 159 -9.38 2.29 6.39
C TRP A 159 -10.09 3.49 6.99
N ARG A 160 -9.52 4.70 6.77
CA ARG A 160 -10.13 5.95 7.24
C ARG A 160 -9.73 7.14 6.37
N HIS A 161 -10.69 8.05 6.14
CA HIS A 161 -10.46 9.35 5.51
C HIS A 161 -9.97 10.35 6.58
N PHE A 162 -8.81 10.97 6.34
CA PHE A 162 -8.13 11.85 7.30
C PHE A 162 -8.19 13.33 6.92
N GLY A 163 -8.63 13.68 5.72
CA GLY A 163 -8.72 15.07 5.28
C GLY A 163 -8.46 15.24 3.79
N ASP A 164 -8.11 16.46 3.40
CA ASP A 164 -7.81 16.81 2.01
C ASP A 164 -6.60 16.06 1.45
N ALA A 165 -6.33 16.25 0.15
CA ALA A 165 -5.22 15.60 -0.53
C ALA A 165 -3.88 15.80 0.18
N GLY A 166 -3.13 14.73 0.34
CA GLY A 166 -1.90 14.62 1.10
C GLY A 166 -2.08 14.12 2.53
N ALA A 167 -3.30 14.16 3.10
CA ALA A 167 -3.53 13.72 4.48
C ALA A 167 -3.31 12.22 4.67
N GLY A 168 -3.65 11.40 3.66
CA GLY A 168 -3.43 9.95 3.71
C GLY A 168 -1.95 9.59 3.74
N HIS A 169 -1.18 10.07 2.79
CA HIS A 169 0.26 9.83 2.74
C HIS A 169 1.02 10.50 3.89
N PHE A 170 0.54 11.65 4.40
CA PHE A 170 1.11 12.23 5.62
C PHE A 170 0.97 11.29 6.82
N VAL A 171 -0.23 10.75 7.05
CA VAL A 171 -0.46 9.78 8.15
C VAL A 171 0.35 8.50 7.91
N LYS A 172 0.46 8.05 6.65
CA LYS A 172 1.28 6.88 6.29
C LYS A 172 2.76 7.13 6.54
N MET A 173 3.28 8.29 6.21
CA MET A 173 4.67 8.68 6.48
C MET A 173 4.96 8.60 7.99
N VAL A 174 4.10 9.19 8.82
CA VAL A 174 4.25 9.11 10.30
C VAL A 174 4.17 7.67 10.79
N HIS A 175 3.24 6.86 10.24
CA HIS A 175 3.16 5.43 10.53
C HIS A 175 4.50 4.73 10.26
N ASN A 176 5.15 5.00 9.13
CA ASN A 176 6.42 4.37 8.78
C ASN A 176 7.56 4.83 9.71
N GLY A 177 7.57 6.08 10.14
CA GLY A 177 8.53 6.55 11.17
C GLY A 177 8.37 5.80 12.49
N VAL A 178 7.12 5.60 12.94
CA VAL A 178 6.81 4.78 14.13
C VAL A 178 7.24 3.32 13.92
N GLU A 179 6.95 2.74 12.74
CA GLU A 179 7.33 1.37 12.40
C GLU A 179 8.85 1.16 12.51
N TYR A 180 9.68 2.04 11.91
CA TYR A 180 11.13 1.97 12.01
C TYR A 180 11.63 2.11 13.45
N GLY A 181 11.01 3.01 14.24
CA GLY A 181 11.33 3.16 15.67
C GLY A 181 11.05 1.87 16.47
N LEU A 182 9.92 1.22 16.22
CA LEU A 182 9.57 -0.05 16.84
C LEU A 182 10.51 -1.18 16.40
N MET A 183 10.84 -1.27 15.12
CA MET A 183 11.79 -2.27 14.61
C MET A 183 13.16 -2.12 15.28
N GLN A 184 13.65 -0.90 15.42
CA GLN A 184 14.92 -0.62 16.09
C GLN A 184 14.87 -1.01 17.57
N ALA A 185 13.79 -0.67 18.28
CA ALA A 185 13.62 -1.02 19.68
C ALA A 185 13.60 -2.54 19.90
N TYR A 186 12.90 -3.28 19.04
CA TYR A 186 12.92 -4.76 19.10
C TYR A 186 14.31 -5.31 18.79
N ALA A 187 14.99 -4.81 17.74
CA ALA A 187 16.31 -5.28 17.37
C ALA A 187 17.32 -5.11 18.52
N GLU A 188 17.33 -3.95 19.17
CA GLU A 188 18.21 -3.68 20.32
C GLU A 188 17.86 -4.56 21.53
N GLY A 189 16.56 -4.74 21.82
CA GLY A 189 16.10 -5.57 22.93
C GLY A 189 16.45 -7.04 22.74
N PHE A 190 16.25 -7.60 21.55
CA PHE A 190 16.61 -8.99 21.25
C PHE A 190 18.13 -9.19 21.21
N ASP A 191 18.90 -8.24 20.67
CA ASP A 191 20.37 -8.31 20.66
C ASP A 191 20.94 -8.28 22.09
N LEU A 192 20.38 -7.47 22.98
CA LEU A 192 20.76 -7.42 24.39
C LEU A 192 20.52 -8.76 25.10
N MET A 193 19.39 -9.42 24.85
CA MET A 193 19.08 -10.74 25.42
C MET A 193 19.99 -11.81 24.83
N HIS A 194 20.23 -11.79 23.52
CA HIS A 194 21.12 -12.73 22.84
C HIS A 194 22.56 -12.68 23.38
N LYS A 195 23.06 -11.49 23.70
CA LYS A 195 24.40 -11.27 24.25
C LYS A 195 24.48 -11.39 25.76
N SER A 196 23.37 -11.67 26.44
CA SER A 196 23.34 -11.79 27.88
C SER A 196 24.04 -13.10 28.35
N ARG A 197 24.27 -13.19 29.66
CA ARG A 197 24.80 -14.44 30.29
C ARG A 197 23.75 -15.55 30.40
N TYR A 198 22.53 -15.29 30.05
CA TYR A 198 21.42 -16.22 30.17
C TYR A 198 21.22 -16.96 28.86
N ASP A 199 20.91 -18.24 28.93
CA ASP A 199 20.52 -19.05 27.77
C ASP A 199 19.02 -18.83 27.50
N ILE A 200 18.73 -17.81 26.69
CA ILE A 200 17.36 -17.35 26.40
C ILE A 200 16.98 -17.75 24.99
N ASP A 201 15.86 -18.46 24.85
CA ASP A 201 15.23 -18.68 23.55
C ASP A 201 14.43 -17.44 23.15
N LEU A 202 14.91 -16.72 22.12
CA LEU A 202 14.29 -15.49 21.65
C LEU A 202 12.95 -15.73 20.98
N SER A 203 12.72 -16.92 20.40
CA SER A 203 11.43 -17.28 19.84
C SER A 203 10.36 -17.40 20.93
N GLU A 204 10.70 -18.02 22.07
CA GLU A 204 9.81 -18.09 23.23
C GLU A 204 9.53 -16.72 23.86
N VAL A 205 10.54 -15.84 23.91
CA VAL A 205 10.34 -14.46 24.39
C VAL A 205 9.35 -13.71 23.49
N ALA A 206 9.55 -13.74 22.17
CA ALA A 206 8.67 -13.09 21.22
C ALA A 206 7.26 -13.66 21.29
N ALA A 207 7.11 -14.98 21.35
CA ALA A 207 5.83 -15.67 21.53
C ALA A 207 5.10 -15.24 22.81
N LEU A 208 5.83 -15.13 23.93
CA LEU A 208 5.29 -14.68 25.20
C LEU A 208 4.84 -13.22 25.14
N TRP A 209 5.66 -12.35 24.52
CA TRP A 209 5.32 -10.92 24.42
C TRP A 209 4.06 -10.67 23.57
N ASN A 210 3.76 -11.52 22.61
CA ASN A 210 2.53 -11.44 21.82
C ASN A 210 1.26 -11.78 22.64
N ARG A 211 1.40 -12.33 23.86
CA ARG A 211 0.28 -12.82 24.70
C ARG A 211 0.00 -11.93 25.90
N GLY A 212 -0.47 -10.70 25.64
CA GLY A 212 -0.91 -9.76 26.66
C GLY A 212 0.16 -8.80 27.17
N SER A 213 1.37 -8.82 26.63
CA SER A 213 2.39 -7.84 26.93
C SER A 213 2.04 -6.46 26.33
N VAL A 214 2.51 -5.40 26.96
CA VAL A 214 2.35 -4.00 26.47
C VAL A 214 3.08 -3.78 25.14
N VAL A 215 4.16 -4.52 24.87
CA VAL A 215 4.96 -4.42 23.64
C VAL A 215 4.49 -5.37 22.54
N ARG A 216 3.34 -6.02 22.67
CA ARG A 216 2.79 -6.85 21.60
C ARG A 216 2.54 -6.02 20.34
N SER A 217 2.89 -6.57 19.19
CA SER A 217 2.62 -5.94 17.88
C SER A 217 2.77 -6.97 16.77
N TRP A 218 2.27 -6.67 15.59
CA TRP A 218 2.54 -7.52 14.43
C TRP A 218 4.03 -7.65 14.13
N LEU A 219 4.84 -6.61 14.37
CA LEU A 219 6.29 -6.71 14.24
C LEU A 219 6.90 -7.73 15.22
N CYS A 220 6.36 -7.83 16.43
CA CYS A 220 6.77 -8.84 17.40
C CYS A 220 6.40 -10.27 16.94
N GLU A 221 5.23 -10.45 16.30
CA GLU A 221 4.84 -11.73 15.69
C GLU A 221 5.77 -12.11 14.52
N LEU A 222 6.16 -11.14 13.70
CA LEU A 222 7.12 -11.38 12.62
C LEU A 222 8.51 -11.74 13.15
N ALA A 223 8.95 -11.14 14.26
CA ALA A 223 10.19 -11.52 14.95
C ALA A 223 10.10 -12.96 15.48
N GLU A 224 8.99 -13.37 16.11
CA GLU A 224 8.75 -14.75 16.53
C GLU A 224 8.89 -15.73 15.36
N ARG A 225 8.28 -15.43 14.22
CA ARG A 225 8.37 -16.27 13.01
C ARG A 225 9.80 -16.36 12.48
N ALA A 226 10.53 -15.24 12.49
CA ALA A 226 11.93 -15.20 12.04
C ALA A 226 12.83 -16.06 12.95
N PHE A 227 12.75 -15.94 14.27
CA PHE A 227 13.51 -16.75 15.21
C PHE A 227 13.17 -18.23 15.11
N ASN A 228 11.90 -18.59 14.93
CA ASN A 228 11.48 -19.98 14.73
C ASN A 228 12.06 -20.59 13.43
N ALA A 229 12.18 -19.80 12.36
CA ALA A 229 12.66 -20.27 11.07
C ALA A 229 14.19 -20.34 10.99
N GLU A 230 14.91 -19.37 11.59
CA GLU A 230 16.34 -19.15 11.37
C GLU A 230 17.22 -19.32 12.62
N GLY A 231 16.61 -19.46 13.81
CA GLY A 231 17.29 -19.54 15.10
C GLY A 231 17.60 -18.18 15.72
N ASN A 232 18.10 -18.20 16.97
CA ASN A 232 18.34 -16.99 17.78
C ASN A 232 19.37 -16.01 17.19
N ASP A 233 20.35 -16.51 16.46
CA ASP A 233 21.42 -15.72 15.87
C ASP A 233 21.07 -15.13 14.50
N LEU A 234 19.96 -15.57 13.89
CA LEU A 234 19.50 -15.15 12.56
C LEU A 234 20.61 -15.21 11.49
N ALA A 235 21.58 -16.11 11.64
CA ALA A 235 22.84 -16.13 10.88
C ALA A 235 22.65 -16.23 9.35
N LYS A 236 21.52 -16.77 8.89
CA LYS A 236 21.21 -16.88 7.45
C LYS A 236 20.55 -15.62 6.88
N LEU A 237 20.08 -14.71 7.71
CA LEU A 237 19.48 -13.47 7.26
C LEU A 237 20.57 -12.45 6.94
N LYS A 238 20.44 -11.78 5.80
CA LYS A 238 21.32 -10.66 5.46
C LYS A 238 20.85 -9.41 6.21
N GLY A 239 21.76 -8.67 6.82
CA GLY A 239 21.48 -7.37 7.45
C GLY A 239 21.21 -6.28 6.40
N TYR A 240 20.18 -6.47 5.59
CA TYR A 240 19.80 -5.57 4.50
C TYR A 240 18.27 -5.39 4.46
N VAL A 241 17.84 -4.15 4.37
CA VAL A 241 16.43 -3.74 4.22
C VAL A 241 16.29 -2.91 2.95
N ASN A 242 15.29 -3.24 2.13
CA ASN A 242 14.88 -2.38 1.03
C ASN A 242 14.18 -1.16 1.60
N ASP A 243 14.82 0.00 1.51
CA ASP A 243 14.26 1.25 1.98
C ASP A 243 13.27 1.83 0.94
N SER A 244 12.02 2.02 1.33
CA SER A 244 11.00 2.67 0.50
C SER A 244 11.15 4.21 0.45
N GLY A 245 12.00 4.78 1.29
CA GLY A 245 12.25 6.21 1.38
C GLY A 245 11.35 6.97 2.36
N GLU A 246 10.16 6.47 2.66
CA GLU A 246 9.16 7.17 3.49
C GLU A 246 9.62 7.41 4.93
N GLY A 247 10.31 6.46 5.53
CA GLY A 247 10.85 6.63 6.89
C GLY A 247 11.84 7.78 7.03
N ARG A 248 12.39 8.27 5.92
CA ARG A 248 13.30 9.43 5.91
C ARG A 248 12.59 10.78 5.84
N TRP A 249 11.29 10.80 5.56
CA TRP A 249 10.51 12.03 5.48
C TRP A 249 9.87 12.42 6.82
N THR A 250 9.90 11.49 7.80
CA THR A 250 9.43 11.72 9.17
C THR A 250 10.50 12.46 9.97
#